data_96ca7769f2b8698ab708a5a930519a96
#
_entry.id   96ca7769f2b8698ab708a5a930519a96
#
_cell.length_a   1.000
_cell.length_b   1.000
_cell.length_c   1.000
_cell.angle_alpha   90.00
_cell.angle_beta   90.00
_cell.angle_gamma   90.00
#
_symmetry.space_group_name_H-M   'P 1'
#
loop_
_entity.id
_entity.type
_entity.pdbx_description
1 polymer ?
#
loop_
_entity_poly.entity_id
_entity_poly.type
_entity_poly.pdbx_seq_one_letter_code
_entity_poly.pdbx_strand_id
1 'polypeptide(L)'
;MWDIAIKEKVYQRLANEIFFRVLHGEYAPGSKLPSHIDLAKEAGSSPETVRKAIRELQQQGVVEKMRQGYFVTSDATAIITFQQKYLASIEKEYNNAKNKVKI
;
A
#
# COMPACT_ATOMS: atom_id res chain seq x y z
N MET A 1 -5.89 12.62 20.83
CA MET A 1 -5.27 11.37 21.26
C MET A 1 -5.52 10.25 20.26
N TRP A 2 -6.76 10.02 19.95
CA TRP A 2 -7.15 9.01 18.97
C TRP A 2 -6.68 9.36 17.57
N ASP A 3 -6.53 10.67 17.32
CA ASP A 3 -6.13 11.18 16.02
C ASP A 3 -4.73 10.77 15.64
N ILE A 4 -3.89 10.52 16.63
CA ILE A 4 -2.50 10.12 16.36
C ILE A 4 -2.44 8.80 15.62
N ALA A 5 -3.25 7.83 16.03
CA ALA A 5 -3.30 6.52 15.37
C ALA A 5 -3.80 6.64 13.94
N ILE A 6 -4.75 7.55 13.72
CA ILE A 6 -5.28 7.77 12.38
C ILE A 6 -4.20 8.36 11.46
N LYS A 7 -3.46 9.34 11.98
CA LYS A 7 -2.39 9.97 11.19
C LYS A 7 -1.30 8.99 10.81
N GLU A 8 -0.95 8.11 11.72
CA GLU A 8 0.09 7.13 11.46
C GLU A 8 -0.25 6.20 10.33
N LYS A 9 -1.54 6.01 10.05
CA LYS A 9 -2.00 5.07 9.03
C LYS A 9 -2.17 5.69 7.65
N VAL A 10 -1.86 6.97 7.48
CA VAL A 10 -2.04 7.61 6.18
C VAL A 10 -1.15 6.94 5.12
N TYR A 11 0.13 6.75 5.42
CA TYR A 11 1.02 6.12 4.46
C TYR A 11 0.63 4.67 4.21
N GLN A 12 0.04 4.02 5.20
CA GLN A 12 -0.44 2.65 5.06
C GLN A 12 -1.61 2.59 4.09
N ARG A 13 -2.53 3.56 4.16
CA ARG A 13 -3.63 3.65 3.20
C ARG A 13 -3.11 3.87 1.79
N LEU A 14 -2.09 4.71 1.65
CA LEU A 14 -1.47 4.95 0.36
C LEU A 14 -0.82 3.69 -0.18
N ALA A 15 -0.13 2.95 0.68
CA ALA A 15 0.47 1.69 0.27
C ALA A 15 -0.60 0.72 -0.21
N ASN A 16 -1.70 0.63 0.51
CA ASN A 16 -2.80 -0.24 0.14
C ASN A 16 -3.43 0.19 -1.19
N GLU A 17 -3.58 1.49 -1.40
CA GLU A 17 -4.14 2.00 -2.63
C GLU A 17 -3.24 1.69 -3.82
N ILE A 18 -1.94 1.86 -3.66
CA ILE A 18 -0.98 1.54 -4.71
C ILE A 18 -1.03 0.04 -5.00
N PHE A 19 -1.13 -0.77 -3.96
CA PHE A 19 -1.22 -2.21 -4.12
C PHE A 19 -2.50 -2.61 -4.86
N PHE A 20 -3.62 -1.95 -4.56
CA PHE A 20 -4.86 -2.16 -5.29
C PHE A 20 -4.68 -1.94 -6.78
N ARG A 21 -3.98 -0.87 -7.14
CA ARG A 21 -3.74 -0.56 -8.55
C ARG A 21 -2.86 -1.61 -9.20
N VAL A 22 -1.95 -2.20 -8.43
CA VAL A 22 -1.17 -3.34 -8.92
C VAL A 22 -2.08 -4.53 -9.20
N LEU A 23 -2.98 -4.83 -8.27
CA LEU A 23 -3.91 -5.95 -8.44
C LEU A 23 -4.85 -5.77 -9.61
N HIS A 24 -5.27 -4.52 -9.87
CA HIS A 24 -6.19 -4.25 -10.98
C HIS A 24 -5.47 -4.09 -12.31
N GLY A 25 -4.16 -4.29 -12.33
CA GLY A 25 -3.41 -4.23 -13.57
C GLY A 25 -2.99 -2.84 -14.03
N GLU A 26 -3.31 -1.82 -13.25
CA GLU A 26 -2.89 -0.46 -13.60
C GLU A 26 -1.37 -0.34 -13.58
N TYR A 27 -0.74 -1.00 -12.61
CA TYR A 27 0.72 -1.12 -12.53
C TYR A 27 1.06 -2.59 -12.69
N ALA A 28 1.38 -3.00 -13.90
CA ALA A 28 1.62 -4.40 -14.21
C ALA A 28 2.88 -4.93 -13.52
N PRO A 29 2.96 -6.23 -13.23
CA PRO A 29 4.18 -6.82 -12.69
C PRO A 29 5.38 -6.52 -13.59
N GLY A 30 6.49 -6.12 -12.99
CA GLY A 30 7.69 -5.77 -13.72
C GLY A 30 7.70 -4.38 -14.31
N SER A 31 6.61 -3.64 -14.22
CA SER A 31 6.54 -2.29 -14.77
C SER A 31 7.04 -1.25 -13.76
N LYS A 32 7.42 -0.09 -14.26
CA LYS A 32 7.91 1.00 -13.44
C LYS A 32 6.74 1.78 -12.86
N LEU A 33 6.83 2.08 -11.55
CA LEU A 33 5.87 2.96 -10.91
C LEU A 33 6.12 4.41 -11.30
N PRO A 34 5.08 5.26 -11.28
CA PRO A 34 5.30 6.71 -11.39
C PRO A 34 6.22 7.19 -10.27
N SER A 35 6.84 8.34 -10.47
CA SER A 35 7.72 8.90 -9.44
C SER A 35 6.92 9.24 -8.19
N HIS A 36 7.61 9.31 -7.05
CA HIS A 36 6.92 9.65 -5.80
C HIS A 36 6.30 11.06 -5.87
N ILE A 37 6.87 11.94 -6.67
CA ILE A 37 6.33 13.28 -6.85
C ILE A 37 5.01 13.22 -7.63
N ASP A 38 4.99 12.44 -8.71
CA ASP A 38 3.79 12.27 -9.50
C ASP A 38 2.68 11.58 -8.71
N LEU A 39 3.04 10.55 -7.96
CA LEU A 39 2.08 9.85 -7.12
C LEU A 39 1.52 10.77 -6.03
N ALA A 40 2.35 11.65 -5.49
CA ALA A 40 1.90 12.60 -4.48
C ALA A 40 0.86 13.56 -5.05
N LYS A 41 1.09 14.05 -6.26
CA LYS A 41 0.12 14.93 -6.93
C LYS A 41 -1.20 14.21 -7.16
N GLU A 42 -1.13 12.99 -7.64
CA GLU A 42 -2.30 12.20 -7.94
C GLU A 42 -3.09 11.87 -6.67
N ALA A 43 -2.38 11.56 -5.59
CA ALA A 43 -3.02 11.17 -4.33
C ALA A 43 -3.42 12.37 -3.47
N GLY A 44 -3.00 13.57 -3.84
CA GLY A 44 -3.25 14.74 -3.00
C GLY A 44 -2.51 14.65 -1.68
N SER A 45 -1.32 14.06 -1.68
CA SER A 45 -0.54 13.84 -0.47
C SER A 45 0.85 14.40 -0.64
N SER A 46 1.62 14.42 0.45
CA SER A 46 2.99 14.92 0.37
C SER A 46 3.92 13.85 -0.21
N PRO A 47 4.98 14.26 -0.92
CA PRO A 47 5.97 13.29 -1.43
C PRO A 47 6.58 12.44 -0.32
N GLU A 48 6.72 13.00 0.86
CA GLU A 48 7.28 12.27 2.00
C GLU A 48 6.38 11.10 2.41
N THR A 49 5.07 11.34 2.44
CA THR A 49 4.11 10.30 2.79
C THR A 49 4.11 9.20 1.73
N VAL A 50 4.17 9.58 0.46
CA VAL A 50 4.23 8.61 -0.63
C VAL A 50 5.51 7.80 -0.54
N ARG A 51 6.62 8.43 -0.21
CA ARG A 51 7.90 7.72 -0.07
C ARG A 51 7.82 6.65 1.01
N LYS A 52 7.16 6.97 2.14
CA LYS A 52 6.95 5.99 3.20
C LYS A 52 6.08 4.83 2.74
N ALA A 53 5.04 5.14 1.97
CA ALA A 53 4.15 4.11 1.44
C ALA A 53 4.90 3.17 0.50
N ILE A 54 5.72 3.72 -0.39
CA ILE A 54 6.51 2.90 -1.31
C ILE A 54 7.52 2.07 -0.55
N ARG A 55 8.13 2.64 0.49
CA ARG A 55 9.08 1.89 1.31
C ARG A 55 8.40 0.72 2.01
N GLU A 56 7.17 0.90 2.45
CA GLU A 56 6.41 -0.19 3.05
C GLU A 56 6.21 -1.32 2.05
N LEU A 57 5.82 -0.99 0.82
CA LEU A 57 5.65 -2.00 -0.23
C LEU A 57 6.98 -2.67 -0.59
N GLN A 58 8.06 -1.91 -0.54
CA GLN A 58 9.39 -2.45 -0.78
C GLN A 58 9.77 -3.47 0.29
N GLN A 59 9.47 -3.17 1.56
CA GLN A 59 9.74 -4.08 2.65
C GLN A 59 8.94 -5.36 2.53
N GLN A 60 7.76 -5.27 1.96
CA GLN A 60 6.91 -6.44 1.74
C GLN A 60 7.26 -7.20 0.46
N GLY A 61 8.21 -6.70 -0.32
CA GLY A 61 8.65 -7.37 -1.53
C GLY A 61 7.76 -7.12 -2.74
N VAL A 62 6.75 -6.26 -2.61
CA VAL A 62 5.84 -5.95 -3.72
C VAL A 62 6.49 -4.99 -4.71
N VAL A 63 7.35 -4.12 -4.22
CA VAL A 63 8.04 -3.12 -5.04
C VAL A 63 9.53 -3.32 -4.87
N GLU A 64 10.27 -3.17 -5.97
CA GLU A 64 11.72 -3.30 -5.98
C GLU A 64 12.33 -1.98 -6.40
N LYS A 65 13.38 -1.57 -5.70
CA LYS A 65 14.10 -0.36 -6.06
C LYS A 65 15.23 -0.72 -7.01
N MET A 66 15.24 -0.04 -8.15
CA MET A 66 16.30 -0.21 -9.13
C MET A 66 16.93 1.14 -9.43
N ARG A 67 17.98 1.12 -10.25
CA ARG A 67 18.71 2.34 -10.59
C ARG A 67 17.80 3.41 -11.19
N GLN A 68 16.80 3.00 -11.94
CA GLN A 68 15.93 3.91 -12.69
C GLN A 68 14.64 4.25 -11.95
N GLY A 69 14.45 3.76 -10.73
CA GLY A 69 13.25 4.03 -9.96
C GLY A 69 12.70 2.79 -9.28
N TYR A 70 11.41 2.85 -8.96
CA TYR A 70 10.73 1.73 -8.31
C TYR A 70 9.92 0.96 -9.31
N PHE A 71 9.99 -0.36 -9.23
CA PHE A 71 9.31 -1.27 -10.15
C PHE A 71 8.46 -2.25 -9.37
N VAL A 72 7.32 -2.62 -9.94
CA VAL A 72 6.48 -3.66 -9.35
C VAL A 72 7.21 -5.00 -9.51
N THR A 73 7.23 -5.79 -8.45
CA THR A 73 7.88 -7.10 -8.52
C THR A 73 7.19 -7.97 -9.56
N SER A 74 7.98 -8.83 -10.21
CA SER A 74 7.42 -9.84 -11.08
C SER A 74 7.21 -11.16 -10.33
N ASP A 75 7.51 -11.19 -9.03
CA ASP A 75 7.34 -12.37 -8.20
C ASP A 75 5.90 -12.45 -7.70
N ALA A 76 5.12 -13.35 -8.29
CA ALA A 76 3.73 -13.53 -7.92
C ALA A 76 3.56 -13.91 -6.46
N THR A 77 4.53 -14.62 -5.89
CA THR A 77 4.46 -15.05 -4.50
C THR A 77 4.43 -13.86 -3.56
N ALA A 78 5.25 -12.84 -3.82
CA ALA A 78 5.28 -11.64 -2.99
C ALA A 78 3.95 -10.91 -3.04
N ILE A 79 3.35 -10.82 -4.23
CA ILE A 79 2.08 -10.15 -4.40
C ILE A 79 0.97 -10.90 -3.66
N ILE A 80 0.94 -12.22 -3.79
CA ILE A 80 -0.06 -13.05 -3.11
C ILE A 80 0.09 -12.94 -1.60
N THR A 81 1.32 -12.97 -1.10
CA THR A 81 1.57 -12.87 0.33
C THR A 81 1.05 -11.54 0.88
N PHE A 82 1.33 -10.45 0.19
CA PHE A 82 0.83 -9.14 0.62
C PHE A 82 -0.70 -9.09 0.56
N GLN A 83 -1.28 -9.67 -0.47
CA GLN A 83 -2.72 -9.72 -0.63
C GLN A 83 -3.38 -10.42 0.56
N GLN A 84 -2.81 -11.53 0.99
CA GLN A 84 -3.33 -12.27 2.13
C GLN A 84 -3.25 -11.46 3.41
N LYS A 85 -2.16 -10.75 3.62
CA LYS A 85 -2.01 -9.88 4.79
C LYS A 85 -3.04 -8.75 4.76
N TYR A 86 -3.25 -8.17 3.60
CA TYR A 86 -4.19 -7.07 3.45
C TYR A 86 -5.62 -7.54 3.74
N LEU A 87 -6.01 -8.68 3.20
CA LEU A 87 -7.33 -9.25 3.44
C LEU A 87 -7.52 -9.62 4.90
N ALA A 88 -6.51 -10.17 5.53
CA ALA A 88 -6.58 -10.51 6.95
C ALA A 88 -6.78 -9.26 7.80
N SER A 89 -6.13 -8.16 7.43
CA SER A 89 -6.26 -6.89 8.13
C SER A 89 -7.69 -6.35 8.02
N ILE A 90 -8.27 -6.39 6.83
CA ILE A 90 -9.63 -5.94 6.60
C ILE A 90 -10.62 -6.79 7.39
N GLU A 91 -10.43 -8.10 7.35
CA GLU A 91 -11.31 -9.03 8.05
C GLU A 91 -11.28 -8.78 9.54
N LYS A 92 -10.11 -8.50 10.09
CA LYS A 92 -9.96 -8.19 11.50
C LYS A 92 -10.71 -6.91 11.88
N GLU A 93 -10.60 -5.88 11.06
CA GLU A 93 -11.29 -4.63 11.30
C GLU A 93 -12.80 -4.82 11.24
N TYR A 94 -13.27 -5.59 10.27
CA TYR A 94 -14.68 -5.88 10.10
C TYR A 94 -15.22 -6.61 11.33
N ASN A 95 -14.51 -7.61 11.82
CA ASN A 95 -14.93 -8.38 12.98
C ASN A 95 -14.99 -7.52 14.23
N ASN A 96 -14.02 -6.63 14.40
CA ASN A 96 -14.01 -5.72 15.54
C ASN A 96 -15.21 -4.77 15.50
N ALA A 97 -15.52 -4.22 14.34
CA ALA A 97 -16.65 -3.32 14.18
C ALA A 97 -17.97 -4.07 14.43
N LYS A 98 -18.06 -5.29 13.93
CA LYS A 98 -19.25 -6.11 14.11
C LYS A 98 -19.49 -6.42 15.58
N ASN A 99 -18.44 -6.72 16.32
CA ASN A 99 -18.55 -7.01 17.74
C ASN A 99 -19.02 -5.80 18.52
N LYS A 100 -18.57 -4.61 18.16
CA LYS A 100 -19.00 -3.39 18.81
C LYS A 100 -20.47 -3.11 18.58
N VAL A 101 -20.93 -3.36 17.37
CA VAL A 101 -22.33 -3.11 17.01
C VAL A 101 -23.25 -4.09 17.70
N LYS A 102 -22.76 -5.28 17.99
CA LYS A 102 -23.54 -6.34 18.56
C LYS A 102 -23.95 -6.07 20.01
N ILE A 103 -23.25 -5.19 20.67
CA ILE A 103 -23.53 -4.86 22.05
C ILE A 103 -24.73 -3.95 22.13
#